data_42c5719fcdb5f7ef49e717fdf2f4af61
#
_entry.id   42c5719fcdb5f7ef49e717fdf2f4af61
#
_cell.length_a   1.000
_cell.length_b   1.000
_cell.length_c   1.000
_cell.angle_alpha   90.00
_cell.angle_beta   90.00
_cell.angle_gamma   90.00
#
_symmetry.space_group_name_H-M   'P 1'
#
loop_
_entity.id
_entity.type
_entity.pdbx_description
1 polymer ?
#
loop_
_entity_poly.entity_id
_entity_poly.type
_entity_poly.pdbx_seq_one_letter_code
_entity_poly.pdbx_strand_id
1 'polypeptide(L)'
;MAMSVSWLPRVADYARHGRSGKSALGGTWLGYTIANIWCYALGVLVASVAHPGDDMVGTLLLAQGGLIALSLIMIDEIDNAYGDVYSGSVSAHSLKPSWSIRRWSVLLALLCTALALVLPMHSLEPFLLLLSSLFVPLFGVILGRLAFGDEAPDLLGAARMVNAAPVAILLVGIAV
;
A
#
# COMPACT_ATOMS: atom_id res chain seq x y z
N MET A 1 -0.65 12.19 3.13
CA MET A 1 -1.14 11.16 4.08
C MET A 1 -1.79 9.96 3.38
N ALA A 2 -2.59 10.14 2.33
CA ALA A 2 -3.26 9.04 1.61
C ALA A 2 -2.31 7.92 1.13
N MET A 3 -1.15 8.23 0.58
CA MET A 3 -0.17 7.24 0.15
C MET A 3 0.34 6.36 1.28
N SER A 4 0.68 6.93 2.43
CA SER A 4 1.17 6.16 3.57
C SER A 4 0.15 5.17 4.12
N VAL A 5 -1.14 5.52 4.06
CA VAL A 5 -2.25 4.68 4.54
C VAL A 5 -2.57 3.56 3.56
N SER A 6 -2.40 3.76 2.27
CA SER A 6 -2.64 2.73 1.25
C SER A 6 -1.71 1.51 1.39
N TRP A 7 -0.57 1.67 2.06
CA TRP A 7 0.39 0.61 2.32
C TRP A 7 0.08 -0.24 3.56
N LEU A 8 -0.83 0.20 4.42
CA LEU A 8 -1.19 -0.52 5.66
C LEU A 8 -1.54 -2.01 5.44
N PRO A 9 -2.31 -2.41 4.41
CA PRO A 9 -2.60 -3.82 4.18
C PRO A 9 -1.36 -4.69 3.97
N ARG A 10 -0.30 -4.11 3.40
CA ARG A 10 0.94 -4.81 3.07
C ARG A 10 1.90 -4.97 4.24
N VAL A 11 1.75 -4.18 5.30
CA VAL A 11 2.62 -4.24 6.49
C VAL A 11 2.66 -5.64 7.08
N ALA A 12 1.51 -6.34 7.11
CA ALA A 12 1.43 -7.70 7.62
C ALA A 12 2.24 -8.70 6.76
N ASP A 13 2.28 -8.52 5.44
CA ASP A 13 3.02 -9.39 4.53
C ASP A 13 4.53 -9.33 4.77
N TYR A 14 5.05 -8.17 5.13
CA TYR A 14 6.46 -7.99 5.51
C TYR A 14 6.72 -8.42 6.96
N ALA A 15 5.86 -8.05 7.89
CA ALA A 15 6.01 -8.32 9.31
C ALA A 15 6.03 -9.82 9.63
N ARG A 16 5.32 -10.65 8.87
CA ARG A 16 5.29 -12.13 9.06
C ARG A 16 6.66 -12.81 8.91
N HIS A 17 7.60 -12.18 8.22
CA HIS A 17 8.97 -12.70 8.04
C HIS A 17 9.89 -12.36 9.21
N GLY A 18 9.43 -11.59 10.19
CA GLY A 18 10.18 -11.26 11.41
C GLY A 18 10.38 -12.49 12.30
N ARG A 19 11.58 -12.62 12.90
CA ARG A 19 11.90 -13.72 13.83
C ARG A 19 11.09 -13.70 15.13
N SER A 20 10.58 -12.53 15.51
CA SER A 20 9.73 -12.35 16.68
C SER A 20 8.82 -11.13 16.46
N GLY A 21 7.71 -11.04 17.20
CA GLY A 21 6.80 -9.90 17.11
C GLY A 21 7.49 -8.55 17.40
N LYS A 22 8.39 -8.51 18.38
CA LYS A 22 9.16 -7.31 18.70
C LYS A 22 10.12 -6.92 17.57
N SER A 23 10.80 -7.89 16.95
CA SER A 23 11.69 -7.66 15.83
C SER A 23 10.91 -7.21 14.59
N ALA A 24 9.77 -7.82 14.31
CA ALA A 24 8.90 -7.42 13.22
C ALA A 24 8.39 -5.98 13.41
N LEU A 25 7.87 -5.66 14.59
CA LEU A 25 7.39 -4.31 14.92
C LEU A 25 8.50 -3.27 14.82
N GLY A 26 9.64 -3.52 15.49
CA GLY A 26 10.77 -2.57 15.51
C GLY A 26 11.37 -2.35 14.13
N GLY A 27 11.59 -3.42 13.36
CA GLY A 27 12.11 -3.34 11.99
C GLY A 27 11.17 -2.59 11.04
N THR A 28 9.88 -2.92 11.07
CA THR A 28 8.88 -2.25 10.25
C THR A 28 8.73 -0.78 10.62
N TRP A 29 8.62 -0.47 11.92
CA TRP A 29 8.48 0.91 12.40
C TRP A 29 9.70 1.77 12.04
N LEU A 30 10.92 1.29 12.31
CA LEU A 30 12.16 2.01 12.01
C LEU A 30 12.34 2.19 10.51
N GLY A 31 12.24 1.11 9.72
CA GLY A 31 12.41 1.16 8.27
C GLY A 31 11.41 2.10 7.61
N TYR A 32 10.15 1.98 7.97
CA TYR A 32 9.09 2.83 7.43
C TYR A 32 9.26 4.30 7.82
N THR A 33 9.65 4.58 9.07
CA THR A 33 9.87 5.96 9.54
C THR A 33 11.06 6.60 8.82
N ILE A 34 12.19 5.92 8.73
CA ILE A 34 13.39 6.45 8.07
C ILE A 34 13.11 6.70 6.58
N ALA A 35 12.51 5.73 5.89
CA ALA A 35 12.18 5.85 4.47
C ALA A 35 11.21 7.02 4.21
N ASN A 36 10.16 7.17 5.02
CA ASN A 36 9.22 8.27 4.87
C ASN A 36 9.87 9.64 5.13
N ILE A 37 10.66 9.79 6.19
CA ILE A 37 11.38 11.05 6.47
C ILE A 37 12.27 11.41 5.29
N TRP A 38 13.00 10.43 4.75
CA TRP A 38 13.89 10.63 3.61
C TRP A 38 13.11 11.07 2.35
N CYS A 39 12.07 10.32 1.99
CA CYS A 39 11.26 10.63 0.81
C CYS A 39 10.55 11.96 0.91
N TYR A 40 9.99 12.31 2.08
CA TYR A 40 9.36 13.61 2.28
C TYR A 40 10.36 14.75 2.24
N ALA A 41 11.56 14.57 2.82
CA ALA A 41 12.62 15.58 2.73
C ALA A 41 13.05 15.84 1.28
N LEU A 42 13.22 14.77 0.50
CA LEU A 42 13.50 14.89 -0.94
C LEU A 42 12.36 15.57 -1.68
N GLY A 43 11.10 15.22 -1.39
CA GLY A 43 9.93 15.86 -1.99
C GLY A 43 9.86 17.37 -1.71
N VAL A 44 10.17 17.78 -0.48
CA VAL A 44 10.25 19.22 -0.12
C VAL A 44 11.37 19.92 -0.88
N LEU A 45 12.55 19.28 -0.97
CA LEU A 45 13.67 19.84 -1.73
C LEU A 45 13.32 20.04 -3.20
N VAL A 46 12.72 19.02 -3.85
CA VAL A 46 12.29 19.11 -5.24
C VAL A 46 11.23 20.20 -5.40
N ALA A 47 10.22 20.25 -4.52
CA ALA A 47 9.17 21.25 -4.57
C ALA A 47 9.68 22.69 -4.35
N SER A 48 10.80 22.88 -3.62
CA SER A 48 11.40 24.19 -3.40
C SER A 48 12.13 24.73 -4.63
N VAL A 49 12.50 23.86 -5.57
CA VAL A 49 13.25 24.21 -6.79
C VAL A 49 12.36 24.19 -8.04
N ALA A 50 11.31 23.40 -8.03
CA ALA A 50 10.38 23.25 -9.14
C ALA A 50 9.47 24.48 -9.29
N HIS A 51 9.22 24.87 -10.55
CA HIS A 51 8.25 25.93 -10.86
C HIS A 51 6.87 25.33 -11.08
N PRO A 52 5.78 26.09 -10.81
CA PRO A 52 4.44 25.62 -11.08
C PRO A 52 4.25 25.31 -12.58
N GLY A 53 3.94 24.05 -12.88
CA GLY A 53 3.75 23.56 -14.24
C GLY A 53 4.94 22.80 -14.84
N ASP A 54 6.06 22.69 -14.13
CA ASP A 54 7.20 21.88 -14.58
C ASP A 54 6.84 20.39 -14.57
N ASP A 55 7.19 19.71 -15.64
CA ASP A 55 7.16 18.25 -15.66
C ASP A 55 8.32 17.71 -14.81
N MET A 56 7.97 16.99 -13.74
CA MET A 56 8.95 16.44 -12.79
C MET A 56 9.94 15.49 -13.47
N VAL A 57 9.49 14.67 -14.42
CA VAL A 57 10.34 13.73 -15.15
C VAL A 57 11.30 14.49 -16.06
N GLY A 58 10.81 15.51 -16.77
CA GLY A 58 11.63 16.39 -17.61
C GLY A 58 12.68 17.14 -16.80
N THR A 59 12.30 17.68 -15.64
CA THR A 59 13.22 18.38 -14.73
C THR A 59 14.32 17.45 -14.21
N LEU A 60 13.97 16.21 -13.83
CA LEU A 60 14.94 15.18 -13.42
C LEU A 60 15.88 14.80 -14.56
N LEU A 61 15.38 14.65 -15.79
CA LEU A 61 16.22 14.32 -16.96
C LEU A 61 17.24 15.39 -17.28
N LEU A 62 16.88 16.66 -17.08
CA LEU A 62 17.77 17.80 -17.32
C LEU A 62 18.78 18.00 -16.19
N ALA A 63 18.55 17.43 -15.01
CA ALA A 63 19.47 17.51 -13.89
C ALA A 63 20.75 16.71 -14.16
N GLN A 64 21.86 17.17 -13.61
CA GLN A 64 23.14 16.46 -13.69
C GLN A 64 23.01 15.10 -12.98
N GLY A 65 23.18 14.00 -13.70
CA GLY A 65 22.96 12.65 -13.18
C GLY A 65 21.50 12.16 -13.24
N GLY A 66 20.58 12.90 -13.87
CA GLY A 66 19.16 12.59 -13.94
C GLY A 66 18.85 11.21 -14.56
N LEU A 67 19.61 10.81 -15.59
CA LEU A 67 19.50 9.44 -16.16
C LEU A 67 19.80 8.34 -15.15
N ILE A 68 20.79 8.52 -14.29
CA ILE A 68 21.13 7.56 -13.23
C ILE A 68 20.00 7.52 -12.20
N ALA A 69 19.53 8.69 -11.77
CA ALA A 69 18.42 8.78 -10.81
C ALA A 69 17.16 8.11 -11.34
N LEU A 70 16.78 8.36 -12.60
CA LEU A 70 15.63 7.73 -13.23
C LEU A 70 15.80 6.22 -13.38
N SER A 71 17.00 5.74 -13.72
CA SER A 71 17.28 4.31 -13.80
C SER A 71 17.12 3.63 -12.44
N LEU A 72 17.57 4.26 -11.37
CA LEU A 72 17.39 3.74 -10.01
C LEU A 72 15.91 3.72 -9.60
N ILE A 73 15.15 4.78 -9.91
CA ILE A 73 13.71 4.84 -9.69
C ILE A 73 13.01 3.71 -10.45
N MET A 74 13.38 3.47 -11.72
CA MET A 74 12.78 2.39 -12.51
C MET A 74 13.06 1.00 -11.91
N ILE A 75 14.24 0.77 -11.34
CA ILE A 75 14.57 -0.49 -10.66
C ILE A 75 13.71 -0.63 -9.38
N ASP A 76 13.57 0.43 -8.61
CA ASP A 76 12.73 0.46 -7.40
C ASP A 76 11.25 0.19 -7.72
N GLU A 77 10.73 0.77 -8.81
CA GLU A 77 9.36 0.54 -9.26
C GLU A 77 9.11 -0.92 -9.71
N ILE A 78 10.12 -1.61 -10.24
CA ILE A 78 10.01 -3.04 -10.56
C ILE A 78 9.81 -3.86 -9.29
N ASP A 79 10.56 -3.57 -8.23
CA ASP A 79 10.41 -4.25 -6.93
C ASP A 79 9.05 -3.95 -6.30
N ASN A 80 8.60 -2.70 -6.32
CA ASN A 80 7.28 -2.30 -5.87
C ASN A 80 6.16 -3.03 -6.63
N ALA A 81 6.22 -3.07 -7.96
CA ALA A 81 5.23 -3.76 -8.78
C ALA A 81 5.19 -5.26 -8.48
N TYR A 82 6.37 -5.89 -8.28
CA TYR A 82 6.43 -7.29 -7.86
C TYR A 82 5.73 -7.51 -6.51
N GLY A 83 6.01 -6.68 -5.52
CA GLY A 83 5.40 -6.75 -4.21
C GLY A 83 3.87 -6.59 -4.26
N ASP A 84 3.35 -5.68 -5.09
CA ASP A 84 1.91 -5.46 -5.28
C ASP A 84 1.23 -6.68 -5.90
N VAL A 85 1.79 -7.21 -6.99
CA VAL A 85 1.28 -8.40 -7.66
C VAL A 85 1.31 -9.61 -6.74
N TYR A 86 2.38 -9.78 -5.94
CA TYR A 86 2.49 -10.87 -4.98
C TYR A 86 1.43 -10.77 -3.88
N SER A 87 1.31 -9.62 -3.24
CA SER A 87 0.34 -9.38 -2.15
C SER A 87 -1.11 -9.55 -2.64
N GLY A 88 -1.42 -8.99 -3.81
CA GLY A 88 -2.71 -9.18 -4.48
C GLY A 88 -3.01 -10.65 -4.79
N SER A 89 -2.00 -11.39 -5.22
CA SER A 89 -2.15 -12.82 -5.56
C SER A 89 -2.39 -13.70 -4.35
N VAL A 90 -1.73 -13.40 -3.24
CA VAL A 90 -1.96 -14.10 -1.95
C VAL A 90 -3.37 -13.80 -1.45
N SER A 91 -3.81 -12.56 -1.53
CA SER A 91 -5.17 -12.16 -1.16
C SER A 91 -6.23 -12.85 -2.04
N ALA A 92 -6.03 -12.88 -3.35
CA ALA A 92 -6.92 -13.56 -4.28
C ALA A 92 -6.95 -15.09 -4.07
N HIS A 93 -5.80 -15.68 -3.74
CA HIS A 93 -5.72 -17.10 -3.39
C HIS A 93 -6.51 -17.42 -2.13
N SER A 94 -6.53 -16.52 -1.14
CA SER A 94 -7.35 -16.69 0.08
C SER A 94 -8.85 -16.74 -0.22
N LEU A 95 -9.32 -16.02 -1.24
CA LEU A 95 -10.71 -16.04 -1.68
C LEU A 95 -11.05 -17.30 -2.50
N LYS A 96 -10.12 -17.75 -3.35
CA LYS A 96 -10.30 -18.93 -4.20
C LYS A 96 -9.06 -19.82 -4.18
N PRO A 97 -8.94 -20.74 -3.19
CA PRO A 97 -7.77 -21.59 -3.03
C PRO A 97 -7.53 -22.61 -4.15
N SER A 98 -8.54 -22.84 -5.01
CA SER A 98 -8.43 -23.77 -6.14
C SER A 98 -7.43 -23.34 -7.23
N TRP A 99 -7.06 -22.07 -7.26
CA TRP A 99 -6.07 -21.53 -8.17
C TRP A 99 -4.73 -21.32 -7.45
N SER A 100 -3.63 -21.69 -8.11
CA SER A 100 -2.30 -21.46 -7.53
C SER A 100 -1.97 -19.95 -7.50
N ILE A 101 -1.16 -19.53 -6.53
CA ILE A 101 -0.68 -18.16 -6.41
C ILE A 101 -0.05 -17.69 -7.72
N ARG A 102 0.72 -18.56 -8.40
CA ARG A 102 1.34 -18.24 -9.69
C ARG A 102 0.32 -17.85 -10.77
N ARG A 103 -0.83 -18.55 -10.84
CA ARG A 103 -1.88 -18.23 -11.82
C ARG A 103 -2.52 -16.88 -11.51
N TRP A 104 -2.76 -16.62 -10.23
CA TRP A 104 -3.24 -15.33 -9.77
C TRP A 104 -2.25 -14.20 -10.08
N SER A 105 -0.95 -14.41 -9.86
CA SER A 105 0.09 -13.40 -10.17
C SER A 105 0.12 -13.05 -11.66
N VAL A 106 0.07 -14.05 -12.54
CA VAL A 106 0.06 -13.79 -13.99
C VAL A 106 -1.21 -13.05 -14.41
N LEU A 107 -2.38 -13.48 -13.91
CA LEU A 107 -3.64 -12.81 -14.21
C LEU A 107 -3.64 -11.36 -13.75
N LEU A 108 -3.22 -11.10 -12.51
CA LEU A 108 -3.17 -9.75 -11.94
C LEU A 108 -2.15 -8.87 -12.67
N ALA A 109 -0.96 -9.40 -12.98
CA ALA A 109 0.04 -8.67 -13.74
C ALA A 109 -0.48 -8.24 -15.12
N LEU A 110 -1.13 -9.17 -15.85
CA LEU A 110 -1.72 -8.85 -17.15
C LEU A 110 -2.87 -7.83 -17.02
N LEU A 111 -3.73 -7.99 -16.02
CA LEU A 111 -4.83 -7.05 -15.77
C LEU A 111 -4.31 -5.65 -15.43
N CYS A 112 -3.35 -5.56 -14.50
CA CYS A 112 -2.76 -4.27 -14.12
C CYS A 112 -2.04 -3.61 -15.28
N THR A 113 -1.30 -4.38 -16.10
CA THR A 113 -0.65 -3.86 -17.30
C THR A 113 -1.68 -3.33 -18.30
N ALA A 114 -2.74 -4.08 -18.56
CA ALA A 114 -3.81 -3.62 -19.45
C ALA A 114 -4.49 -2.35 -18.93
N LEU A 115 -4.78 -2.28 -17.65
CA LEU A 115 -5.35 -1.08 -17.02
C LEU A 115 -4.40 0.11 -17.11
N ALA A 116 -3.11 -0.09 -16.87
CA ALA A 116 -2.11 0.98 -16.96
C ALA A 116 -1.98 1.56 -18.36
N LEU A 117 -2.23 0.77 -19.40
CA LEU A 117 -2.23 1.25 -20.80
C LEU A 117 -3.47 2.05 -21.16
N VAL A 118 -4.59 1.83 -20.47
CA VAL A 118 -5.89 2.46 -20.79
C VAL A 118 -6.20 3.64 -19.86
N LEU A 119 -5.79 3.56 -18.60
CA LEU A 119 -6.11 4.58 -17.59
C LEU A 119 -5.13 5.76 -17.68
N PRO A 120 -5.63 7.00 -17.69
CA PRO A 120 -4.77 8.17 -17.61
C PRO A 120 -4.14 8.27 -16.22
N MET A 121 -2.81 8.29 -16.16
CA MET A 121 -2.04 8.35 -14.90
C MET A 121 -2.33 9.60 -14.05
N HIS A 122 -2.83 10.68 -14.69
CA HIS A 122 -3.20 11.93 -14.02
C HIS A 122 -4.41 11.81 -13.08
N SER A 123 -5.16 10.70 -13.15
CA SER A 123 -6.37 10.46 -12.34
C SER A 123 -6.12 9.58 -11.11
N LEU A 124 -4.85 9.35 -10.73
CA LEU A 124 -4.51 8.49 -9.60
C LEU A 124 -4.86 9.11 -8.25
N GLU A 125 -4.80 10.43 -8.11
CA GLU A 125 -5.06 11.11 -6.84
C GLU A 125 -6.48 10.85 -6.30
N PRO A 126 -7.57 11.01 -7.08
CA PRO A 126 -8.91 10.65 -6.62
C PRO A 126 -9.05 9.17 -6.26
N PHE A 127 -8.38 8.28 -6.98
CA PHE A 127 -8.38 6.84 -6.68
C PHE A 127 -7.68 6.55 -5.34
N LEU A 128 -6.53 7.17 -5.06
CA LEU A 128 -5.81 7.02 -3.80
C LEU A 128 -6.61 7.57 -2.62
N LEU A 129 -7.33 8.69 -2.81
CA LEU A 129 -8.22 9.24 -1.79
C LEU A 129 -9.38 8.30 -1.48
N LEU A 130 -10.02 7.73 -2.51
CA LEU A 130 -11.08 6.72 -2.34
C LEU A 130 -10.56 5.48 -1.63
N LEU A 131 -9.37 5.00 -1.98
CA LEU A 131 -8.74 3.86 -1.33
C LEU A 131 -8.48 4.13 0.16
N SER A 132 -7.98 5.33 0.46
CA SER A 132 -7.70 5.76 1.83
C SER A 132 -8.99 5.90 2.66
N SER A 133 -10.06 6.43 2.09
CA SER A 133 -11.36 6.53 2.77
C SER A 133 -11.92 5.16 3.16
N LEU A 134 -11.58 4.11 2.42
CA LEU A 134 -11.97 2.73 2.74
C LEU A 134 -11.03 2.10 3.80
N PHE A 135 -9.71 2.25 3.63
CA PHE A 135 -8.75 1.56 4.48
C PHE A 135 -8.57 2.18 5.86
N VAL A 136 -8.66 3.51 5.99
CA VAL A 136 -8.52 4.17 7.30
C VAL A 136 -9.56 3.67 8.32
N PRO A 137 -10.87 3.66 8.00
CA PRO A 137 -11.87 3.12 8.92
C PRO A 137 -11.71 1.61 9.16
N LEU A 138 -11.36 0.85 8.11
CA LEU A 138 -11.13 -0.60 8.24
C LEU A 138 -10.04 -0.90 9.27
N PHE A 139 -8.89 -0.24 9.16
CA PHE A 139 -7.80 -0.41 10.12
C PHE A 139 -8.13 0.17 11.49
N GLY A 140 -8.90 1.26 11.56
CA GLY A 140 -9.42 1.78 12.82
C GLY A 140 -10.24 0.75 13.59
N VAL A 141 -11.13 0.02 12.91
CA VAL A 141 -11.90 -1.08 13.50
C VAL A 141 -11.00 -2.24 13.95
N ILE A 142 -10.01 -2.64 13.12
CA ILE A 142 -9.09 -3.73 13.47
C ILE A 142 -8.26 -3.35 14.70
N LEU A 143 -7.67 -2.16 14.71
CA LEU A 143 -6.86 -1.66 15.83
C LEU A 143 -7.70 -1.49 17.09
N GLY A 144 -8.92 -0.97 16.98
CA GLY A 144 -9.83 -0.85 18.10
C GLY A 144 -10.17 -2.20 18.74
N ARG A 145 -10.42 -3.23 17.93
CA ARG A 145 -10.65 -4.58 18.44
C ARG A 145 -9.42 -5.20 19.10
N LEU A 146 -8.21 -4.94 18.56
CA LEU A 146 -6.96 -5.43 19.15
C LEU A 146 -6.61 -4.71 20.46
N ALA A 147 -6.94 -3.41 20.57
CA ALA A 147 -6.59 -2.59 21.74
C ALA A 147 -7.59 -2.73 22.89
N PHE A 148 -8.88 -2.92 22.59
CA PHE A 148 -9.97 -2.90 23.57
C PHE A 148 -10.77 -4.22 23.63
N GLY A 149 -10.40 -5.23 22.84
CA GLY A 149 -11.03 -6.55 22.89
C GLY A 149 -10.43 -7.39 24.01
N ASP A 150 -11.30 -8.05 24.79
CA ASP A 150 -10.89 -8.87 25.94
C ASP A 150 -10.24 -10.21 25.55
N GLU A 151 -10.36 -10.64 24.31
CA GLU A 151 -9.74 -11.87 23.79
C GLU A 151 -9.08 -11.64 22.44
N ALA A 152 -7.94 -12.28 22.20
CA ALA A 152 -7.35 -12.35 20.88
C ALA A 152 -8.41 -12.91 19.91
N PRO A 153 -8.80 -12.17 18.88
CA PRO A 153 -9.87 -12.63 18.00
C PRO A 153 -9.46 -13.94 17.37
N ASP A 154 -10.25 -14.98 17.54
CA ASP A 154 -10.16 -16.18 16.75
C ASP A 154 -10.49 -15.80 15.29
N LEU A 155 -9.43 -15.39 14.58
CA LEU A 155 -9.54 -14.90 13.20
C LEU A 155 -10.05 -15.98 12.25
N LEU A 156 -9.94 -17.26 12.65
CA LEU A 156 -10.42 -18.41 11.89
C LEU A 156 -11.90 -18.68 12.18
N GLY A 157 -12.37 -18.44 13.41
CA GLY A 157 -13.78 -18.58 13.78
C GLY A 157 -14.64 -17.39 13.36
N ALA A 158 -14.07 -16.18 13.37
CA ALA A 158 -14.77 -14.96 12.98
C ALA A 158 -15.11 -14.86 11.49
N ALA A 159 -14.47 -15.66 10.63
CA ALA A 159 -14.78 -15.70 9.18
C ALA A 159 -16.22 -16.20 8.87
N ARG A 160 -16.95 -16.69 9.85
CA ARG A 160 -18.33 -17.19 9.69
C ARG A 160 -19.45 -16.22 10.11
N MET A 161 -19.14 -15.13 10.78
CA MET A 161 -20.16 -14.19 11.22
C MET A 161 -19.77 -12.76 10.84
N VAL A 162 -20.47 -12.20 9.86
CA VAL A 162 -20.45 -10.76 9.59
C VAL A 162 -21.03 -10.07 10.81
N ASN A 163 -20.19 -9.55 11.67
CA ASN A 163 -20.62 -8.86 12.87
C ASN A 163 -21.13 -7.46 12.46
N ALA A 164 -22.39 -7.19 12.68
CA ALA A 164 -23.05 -5.96 12.21
C ALA A 164 -22.40 -4.69 12.79
N ALA A 165 -21.90 -4.72 14.03
CA ALA A 165 -21.31 -3.56 14.67
C ALA A 165 -20.01 -3.06 13.99
N PRO A 166 -18.98 -3.89 13.70
CA PRO A 166 -17.81 -3.46 12.94
C PRO A 166 -18.15 -2.97 11.53
N VAL A 167 -19.13 -3.60 10.86
CA VAL A 167 -19.59 -3.18 9.53
C VAL A 167 -20.26 -1.81 9.59
N ALA A 168 -21.10 -1.56 10.60
CA ALA A 168 -21.73 -0.26 10.79
C ALA A 168 -20.69 0.84 11.06
N ILE A 169 -19.70 0.57 11.93
CA ILE A 169 -18.61 1.52 12.21
C ILE A 169 -17.78 1.80 10.92
N LEU A 170 -17.50 0.76 10.13
CA LEU A 170 -16.80 0.91 8.86
C LEU A 170 -17.60 1.81 7.90
N LEU A 171 -18.89 1.56 7.73
CA LEU A 171 -19.75 2.34 6.84
C LEU A 171 -19.88 3.80 7.28
N VAL A 172 -20.00 4.06 8.59
CA VAL A 172 -20.00 5.43 9.13
C VAL A 172 -18.65 6.11 8.87
N GLY A 173 -17.53 5.41 9.08
CA GLY A 173 -16.21 5.96 8.85
C GLY A 173 -15.90 6.24 7.37
N ILE A 174 -16.56 5.57 6.43
CA ILE A 174 -16.45 5.86 4.98
C ILE A 174 -17.32 7.05 4.59
N ALA A 175 -18.43 7.29 5.30
CA ALA A 175 -19.40 8.35 4.99
C ALA A 175 -18.99 9.74 5.53
N VAL A 176 -18.01 9.80 6.43
CA VAL A 176 -17.46 11.04 7.03
C VAL A 176 -16.19 11.46 6.30
#